data_4208bfc018a1e0300fbf8e9729b7c697
#
_entry.id   4208bfc018a1e0300fbf8e9729b7c697
#
_cell.length_a   1.000
_cell.length_b   1.000
_cell.length_c   1.000
_cell.angle_alpha   90.00
_cell.angle_beta   90.00
_cell.angle_gamma   90.00
#
_symmetry.space_group_name_H-M   'P 1'
#
loop_
_entity.id
_entity.type
_entity.pdbx_description
1 polymer ?
#
loop_
_entity_poly.entity_id
_entity_poly.type
_entity_poly.pdbx_seq_one_letter_code
_entity_poly.pdbx_strand_id
1 'polypeptide(L)'
;EPGFEEIRTAQKTAECLRQLGYEVTEHLARTGVRGDSHPAEGPHLTIIGEMDAIGCKAHPVSDPVTGVAHACGHHAQMAAMIGCAAALADTEIQKELGGSLSFLAVPAEEYIDADKRVRLQKEGTEFCCGKSEMIRTGVFDDTDIVLTTHVHMVPVEEDFYLGNPACNGYSAERVTV
;
A
#
# COMPACT_ATOMS: atom_id res chain seq x y z
N GLU A 1 -2.07 11.06 -6.08
CA GLU A 1 -3.47 10.65 -6.31
C GLU A 1 -4.08 10.26 -4.97
N PRO A 2 -5.33 10.65 -4.67
CA PRO A 2 -5.98 10.33 -3.39
C PRO A 2 -6.52 8.89 -3.38
N GLY A 3 -6.81 8.39 -2.18
CA GLY A 3 -7.26 7.02 -1.96
C GLY A 3 -8.41 6.55 -2.85
N PHE A 4 -8.29 5.35 -3.40
CA PHE A 4 -9.12 4.72 -4.43
C PHE A 4 -9.16 5.43 -5.80
N GLU A 5 -8.23 6.36 -6.04
CA GLU A 5 -8.05 7.07 -7.32
C GLU A 5 -6.59 7.03 -7.76
N GLU A 6 -5.80 6.09 -7.26
CA GLU A 6 -4.35 5.93 -7.52
C GLU A 6 -4.07 5.24 -8.87
N ILE A 7 -4.83 5.59 -9.90
CA ILE A 7 -4.81 4.91 -11.21
C ILE A 7 -3.42 4.89 -11.83
N ARG A 8 -2.76 6.03 -11.84
CA ARG A 8 -1.45 6.19 -12.47
C ARG A 8 -0.34 5.55 -11.66
N THR A 9 -0.43 5.64 -10.33
CA THR A 9 0.50 4.98 -9.40
C THR A 9 0.38 3.48 -9.53
N ALA A 10 -0.84 2.94 -9.56
CA ALA A 10 -1.12 1.52 -9.76
C ALA A 10 -0.54 1.00 -11.09
N GLN A 11 -0.80 1.71 -12.21
CA GLN A 11 -0.26 1.34 -13.52
C GLN A 11 1.26 1.27 -13.51
N LYS A 12 1.94 2.28 -12.97
CA LYS A 12 3.41 2.31 -12.88
C LYS A 12 3.94 1.18 -12.01
N THR A 13 3.28 0.88 -10.89
CA THR A 13 3.64 -0.23 -10.01
C THR A 13 3.50 -1.57 -10.73
N ALA A 14 2.39 -1.79 -11.42
CA ALA A 14 2.15 -3.02 -12.19
C ALA A 14 3.18 -3.20 -13.30
N GLU A 15 3.49 -2.14 -14.05
CA GLU A 15 4.54 -2.16 -15.09
C GLU A 15 5.90 -2.54 -14.50
N CYS A 16 6.27 -1.92 -13.38
CA CYS A 16 7.56 -2.17 -12.72
C CYS A 16 7.67 -3.62 -12.24
N LEU A 17 6.65 -4.14 -11.55
CA LEU A 17 6.64 -5.52 -11.06
C LEU A 17 6.69 -6.54 -12.20
N ARG A 18 5.98 -6.29 -13.33
CA ARG A 18 6.08 -7.15 -14.54
C ARG A 18 7.49 -7.13 -15.14
N GLN A 19 8.13 -5.97 -15.22
CA GLN A 19 9.52 -5.85 -15.72
C GLN A 19 10.52 -6.61 -14.84
N LEU A 20 10.23 -6.72 -13.56
CA LEU A 20 11.02 -7.50 -12.60
C LEU A 20 10.70 -9.01 -12.63
N GLY A 21 9.73 -9.44 -13.43
CA GLY A 21 9.41 -10.86 -13.62
C GLY A 21 8.35 -11.43 -12.68
N TYR A 22 7.66 -10.59 -11.91
CA TYR A 22 6.56 -11.02 -11.05
C TYR A 22 5.26 -11.25 -11.83
N GLU A 23 4.44 -12.20 -11.39
CA GLU A 23 3.07 -12.34 -11.86
C GLU A 23 2.20 -11.26 -11.23
N VAL A 24 1.50 -10.46 -12.05
CA VAL A 24 0.84 -9.24 -11.54
C VAL A 24 -0.67 -9.33 -11.64
N THR A 25 -1.33 -9.16 -10.49
CA THR A 25 -2.77 -8.98 -10.36
C THR A 25 -3.09 -7.51 -10.06
N GLU A 26 -4.00 -6.92 -10.81
CA GLU A 26 -4.43 -5.52 -10.69
C GLU A 26 -5.88 -5.41 -10.20
N HIS A 27 -6.29 -4.19 -9.88
CA HIS A 27 -7.65 -3.85 -9.46
C HIS A 27 -8.10 -4.48 -8.13
N LEU A 28 -7.17 -4.87 -7.27
CA LEU A 28 -7.46 -5.34 -5.92
C LEU A 28 -7.98 -4.16 -5.09
N ALA A 29 -9.13 -4.34 -4.45
CA ALA A 29 -9.78 -3.24 -3.75
C ALA A 29 -9.76 -1.93 -4.59
N ARG A 30 -10.19 -2.01 -5.86
CA ARG A 30 -10.27 -0.96 -6.89
C ARG A 30 -8.94 -0.66 -7.60
N THR A 31 -7.94 -0.14 -6.92
CA THR A 31 -6.68 0.32 -7.54
C THR A 31 -5.45 -0.45 -7.07
N GLY A 32 -5.59 -1.36 -6.11
CA GLY A 32 -4.47 -2.13 -5.59
C GLY A 32 -3.83 -3.06 -6.62
N VAL A 33 -2.54 -3.31 -6.42
CA VAL A 33 -1.70 -4.12 -7.31
C VAL A 33 -0.88 -5.09 -6.47
N ARG A 34 -0.86 -6.37 -6.86
CA ARG A 34 -0.03 -7.39 -6.25
C ARG A 34 0.86 -8.03 -7.28
N GLY A 35 2.14 -8.17 -6.98
CA GLY A 35 3.10 -8.93 -7.78
C GLY A 35 3.61 -10.12 -6.98
N ASP A 36 3.45 -11.31 -7.52
CA ASP A 36 3.79 -12.58 -6.89
C ASP A 36 5.05 -13.18 -7.48
N SER A 37 5.93 -13.73 -6.63
CA SER A 37 7.03 -14.60 -7.04
C SER A 37 6.49 -15.96 -7.49
N HIS A 38 7.36 -16.79 -8.07
CA HIS A 38 7.00 -18.18 -8.29
C HIS A 38 6.64 -18.87 -6.96
N PRO A 39 5.59 -19.70 -6.94
CA PRO A 39 5.22 -20.46 -5.76
C PRO A 39 6.39 -21.35 -5.28
N ALA A 40 6.62 -21.36 -3.97
CA ALA A 40 7.60 -22.22 -3.33
C ALA A 40 7.00 -22.83 -2.05
N GLU A 41 7.55 -23.98 -1.63
CA GLU A 41 7.18 -24.55 -0.32
C GLU A 41 7.71 -23.68 0.81
N GLY A 42 6.91 -23.46 1.85
CA GLY A 42 7.27 -22.66 3.01
C GLY A 42 6.34 -21.46 3.22
N PRO A 43 6.71 -20.54 4.11
CA PRO A 43 5.87 -19.39 4.44
C PRO A 43 5.75 -18.41 3.27
N HIS A 44 4.62 -17.73 3.22
CA HIS A 44 4.36 -16.66 2.26
C HIS A 44 4.51 -15.29 2.93
N LEU A 45 5.49 -14.52 2.49
CA LEU A 45 5.74 -13.16 2.95
C LEU A 45 5.16 -12.13 1.97
N THR A 46 4.28 -11.26 2.45
CA THR A 46 3.79 -10.11 1.69
C THR A 46 4.41 -8.82 2.20
N ILE A 47 5.08 -8.09 1.31
CA ILE A 47 5.65 -6.75 1.58
C ILE A 47 4.68 -5.70 1.05
N ILE A 48 4.23 -4.80 1.93
CA ILE A 48 3.22 -3.78 1.61
C ILE A 48 3.87 -2.41 1.36
N GLY A 49 3.38 -1.70 0.34
CA GLY A 49 3.52 -0.26 0.16
C GLY A 49 2.16 0.40 -0.05
N GLU A 50 1.97 1.59 0.50
CA GLU A 50 0.73 2.36 0.37
C GLU A 50 0.86 3.41 -0.73
N MET A 51 -0.21 3.60 -1.54
CA MET A 51 -0.11 4.39 -2.77
C MET A 51 -0.65 5.80 -2.66
N ASP A 52 -1.56 6.04 -1.73
CA ASP A 52 -2.36 7.25 -1.71
C ASP A 52 -1.66 8.48 -1.13
N ALA A 53 -2.15 9.62 -1.56
CA ALA A 53 -1.75 10.94 -1.08
C ALA A 53 -2.86 11.54 -0.21
N ILE A 54 -2.47 12.36 0.75
CA ILE A 54 -3.35 13.00 1.72
C ILE A 54 -3.70 14.45 1.32
N GLY A 55 -4.89 14.91 1.69
CA GLY A 55 -5.27 16.31 1.54
C GLY A 55 -4.42 17.23 2.42
N CYS A 56 -3.50 17.98 1.82
CA CYS A 56 -2.57 18.88 2.52
C CYS A 56 -2.25 20.12 1.67
N LYS A 57 -3.20 21.03 1.54
CA LYS A 57 -3.08 22.24 0.70
C LYS A 57 -1.89 23.14 1.05
N ALA A 58 -1.46 23.12 2.33
CA ALA A 58 -0.34 23.92 2.78
C ALA A 58 1.03 23.30 2.47
N HIS A 59 1.07 22.08 1.98
CA HIS A 59 2.33 21.42 1.64
C HIS A 59 2.98 22.08 0.41
N PRO A 60 4.31 22.35 0.41
CA PRO A 60 5.00 23.09 -0.67
C PRO A 60 4.82 22.48 -2.07
N VAL A 61 4.64 21.17 -2.16
CA VAL A 61 4.44 20.44 -3.41
C VAL A 61 3.02 19.88 -3.55
N SER A 62 2.04 20.50 -2.86
CA SER A 62 0.64 20.14 -3.03
C SER A 62 0.17 20.41 -4.46
N ASP A 63 -0.58 19.47 -5.00
CA ASP A 63 -1.23 19.66 -6.30
C ASP A 63 -2.19 20.86 -6.23
N PRO A 64 -2.06 21.85 -7.13
CA PRO A 64 -2.82 23.08 -7.03
C PRO A 64 -4.33 22.90 -7.32
N VAL A 65 -4.73 21.80 -7.96
CA VAL A 65 -6.13 21.52 -8.31
C VAL A 65 -6.80 20.69 -7.22
N THR A 66 -6.16 19.60 -6.81
CA THR A 66 -6.74 18.65 -5.86
C THR A 66 -6.42 19.00 -4.41
N GLY A 67 -5.33 19.73 -4.16
CA GLY A 67 -4.85 20.05 -2.82
C GLY A 67 -4.26 18.85 -2.08
N VAL A 68 -3.88 17.78 -2.78
CA VAL A 68 -3.26 16.60 -2.19
C VAL A 68 -1.74 16.62 -2.34
N ALA A 69 -1.05 15.97 -1.40
CA ALA A 69 0.39 15.79 -1.42
C ALA A 69 0.78 14.46 -0.74
N HIS A 70 1.95 13.93 -1.09
CA HIS A 70 2.54 12.82 -0.32
C HIS A 70 3.17 13.35 0.99
N ALA A 71 2.33 13.80 1.92
CA ALA A 71 2.76 14.36 3.19
C ALA A 71 2.87 13.32 4.32
N CYS A 72 2.37 12.11 4.11
CA CYS A 72 2.49 10.99 5.04
C CYS A 72 3.74 10.12 4.80
N GLY A 73 4.31 10.15 3.61
CA GLY A 73 5.52 9.40 3.28
C GLY A 73 5.30 8.12 2.46
N HIS A 74 4.10 7.86 1.99
CA HIS A 74 3.77 6.66 1.19
C HIS A 74 4.64 6.52 -0.06
N HIS A 75 5.07 7.63 -0.68
CA HIS A 75 6.00 7.59 -1.81
C HIS A 75 7.37 6.95 -1.46
N ALA A 76 7.87 7.17 -0.24
CA ALA A 76 9.10 6.54 0.22
C ALA A 76 8.87 5.05 0.52
N GLN A 77 7.72 4.72 1.10
CA GLN A 77 7.30 3.33 1.36
C GLN A 77 7.15 2.54 0.05
N MET A 78 6.49 3.12 -0.96
CA MET A 78 6.39 2.51 -2.29
C MET A 78 7.76 2.31 -2.94
N ALA A 79 8.66 3.29 -2.81
CA ALA A 79 10.02 3.16 -3.31
C ALA A 79 10.80 2.05 -2.61
N ALA A 80 10.63 1.90 -1.29
CA ALA A 80 11.23 0.81 -0.51
C ALA A 80 10.67 -0.56 -0.95
N MET A 81 9.35 -0.70 -1.10
CA MET A 81 8.71 -1.92 -1.58
C MET A 81 9.24 -2.33 -2.96
N ILE A 82 9.28 -1.40 -3.91
CA ILE A 82 9.81 -1.67 -5.26
C ILE A 82 11.31 -1.96 -5.22
N GLY A 83 12.06 -1.31 -4.34
CA GLY A 83 13.48 -1.61 -4.11
C GLY A 83 13.69 -3.03 -3.59
N CYS A 84 12.86 -3.49 -2.66
CA CYS A 84 12.85 -4.89 -2.20
C CYS A 84 12.50 -5.84 -3.35
N ALA A 85 11.46 -5.51 -4.14
CA ALA A 85 11.08 -6.30 -5.30
C ALA A 85 12.24 -6.44 -6.30
N ALA A 86 12.95 -5.37 -6.59
CA ALA A 86 14.10 -5.39 -7.48
C ALA A 86 15.28 -6.21 -6.92
N ALA A 87 15.55 -6.09 -5.62
CA ALA A 87 16.62 -6.84 -4.97
C ALA A 87 16.34 -8.36 -4.91
N LEU A 88 15.06 -8.74 -4.80
CA LEU A 88 14.60 -10.12 -4.68
C LEU A 88 14.08 -10.70 -6.02
N ALA A 89 14.28 -10.01 -7.14
CA ALA A 89 13.85 -10.49 -8.45
C ALA A 89 14.69 -11.66 -8.99
N ASP A 90 15.90 -11.85 -8.47
CA ASP A 90 16.76 -12.97 -8.86
C ASP A 90 16.17 -14.29 -8.38
N THR A 91 15.91 -15.18 -9.34
CA THR A 91 15.30 -16.49 -9.08
C THR A 91 16.16 -17.40 -8.21
N GLU A 92 17.48 -17.27 -8.23
CA GLU A 92 18.36 -18.07 -7.37
C GLU A 92 18.24 -17.59 -5.91
N ILE A 93 18.15 -16.27 -5.67
CA ILE A 93 17.88 -15.73 -4.34
C ILE A 93 16.51 -16.21 -3.84
N GLN A 94 15.48 -16.17 -4.68
CA GLN A 94 14.14 -16.63 -4.29
C GLN A 94 14.12 -18.11 -3.87
N LYS A 95 14.85 -18.97 -4.58
CA LYS A 95 14.99 -20.39 -4.22
C LYS A 95 15.64 -20.63 -2.86
N GLU A 96 16.58 -19.77 -2.48
CA GLU A 96 17.27 -19.86 -1.19
C GLU A 96 16.43 -19.36 -0.01
N LEU A 97 15.42 -18.52 -0.26
CA LEU A 97 14.55 -17.97 0.80
C LEU A 97 13.64 -19.01 1.45
N GLY A 98 13.34 -20.12 0.76
CA GLY A 98 12.51 -21.20 1.29
C GLY A 98 11.06 -20.78 1.56
N GLY A 99 10.46 -20.00 0.64
CA GLY A 99 9.08 -19.52 0.72
C GLY A 99 8.70 -18.66 -0.48
N SER A 100 7.47 -18.16 -0.49
CA SER A 100 6.93 -17.32 -1.55
C SER A 100 6.92 -15.84 -1.13
N LEU A 101 6.97 -14.96 -2.11
CA LEU A 101 6.98 -13.50 -1.90
C LEU A 101 5.84 -12.84 -2.66
N SER A 102 5.19 -11.87 -2.03
CA SER A 102 4.30 -10.92 -2.70
C SER A 102 4.68 -9.49 -2.38
N PHE A 103 4.52 -8.61 -3.37
CA PHE A 103 4.68 -7.16 -3.24
C PHE A 103 3.33 -6.52 -3.51
N LEU A 104 2.73 -5.95 -2.47
CA LEU A 104 1.35 -5.48 -2.49
C LEU A 104 1.28 -3.96 -2.35
N ALA A 105 0.91 -3.28 -3.43
CA ALA A 105 0.59 -1.87 -3.43
C ALA A 105 -0.86 -1.68 -2.98
N VAL A 106 -1.03 -1.13 -1.78
CA VAL A 106 -2.31 -0.95 -1.11
C VAL A 106 -2.88 0.43 -1.41
N PRO A 107 -4.15 0.53 -1.83
CA PRO A 107 -4.82 1.82 -1.99
C PRO A 107 -5.39 2.34 -0.67
N ALA A 108 -5.70 3.63 -0.62
CA ALA A 108 -6.61 4.25 0.33
C ALA A 108 -6.33 3.87 1.80
N GLU A 109 -5.12 4.13 2.28
CA GLU A 109 -4.78 4.01 3.69
C GLU A 109 -5.30 5.21 4.49
N GLU A 110 -5.25 6.39 3.88
CA GLU A 110 -5.61 7.66 4.47
C GLU A 110 -7.13 7.85 4.60
N TYR A 111 -7.51 8.81 5.43
CA TYR A 111 -8.91 9.13 5.66
C TYR A 111 -9.61 9.60 4.37
N ILE A 112 -10.74 8.99 4.08
CA ILE A 112 -11.64 9.35 2.99
C ILE A 112 -12.84 10.11 3.55
N ASP A 113 -13.13 11.27 2.95
CA ASP A 113 -14.27 12.10 3.37
C ASP A 113 -15.62 11.37 3.27
N ALA A 114 -16.59 11.83 4.06
CA ALA A 114 -17.87 11.15 4.23
C ALA A 114 -18.65 11.01 2.91
N ASP A 115 -18.65 12.02 2.04
CA ASP A 115 -19.39 11.99 0.78
C ASP A 115 -18.78 10.96 -0.18
N LYS A 116 -17.46 10.92 -0.26
CA LYS A 116 -16.74 9.90 -1.05
C LYS A 116 -17.00 8.51 -0.51
N ARG A 117 -16.98 8.32 0.82
CA ARG A 117 -17.31 7.02 1.45
C ARG A 117 -18.69 6.52 1.08
N VAL A 118 -19.72 7.39 1.17
CA VAL A 118 -21.10 7.03 0.79
C VAL A 118 -21.19 6.63 -0.69
N ARG A 119 -20.47 7.33 -1.58
CA ARG A 119 -20.40 6.98 -3.00
C ARG A 119 -19.75 5.62 -3.21
N LEU A 120 -18.57 5.40 -2.63
CA LEU A 120 -17.83 4.15 -2.73
C LEU A 120 -18.62 2.94 -2.23
N GLN A 121 -19.36 3.10 -1.12
CA GLN A 121 -20.22 2.05 -0.59
C GLN A 121 -21.36 1.70 -1.54
N LYS A 122 -21.97 2.69 -2.22
CA LYS A 122 -22.98 2.43 -3.25
C LYS A 122 -22.40 1.71 -4.47
N GLU A 123 -21.11 1.85 -4.72
CA GLU A 123 -20.38 1.19 -5.80
C GLU A 123 -19.82 -0.19 -5.39
N GLY A 124 -20.13 -0.67 -4.17
CA GLY A 124 -19.79 -2.01 -3.70
C GLY A 124 -18.50 -2.11 -2.89
N THR A 125 -17.85 -0.98 -2.54
CA THR A 125 -16.74 -0.96 -1.60
C THR A 125 -17.31 -0.92 -0.19
N GLU A 126 -17.13 -1.97 0.59
CA GLU A 126 -17.70 -2.05 1.94
C GLU A 126 -16.86 -1.26 2.95
N PHE A 127 -15.55 -1.52 2.95
CA PHE A 127 -14.60 -0.81 3.78
C PHE A 127 -13.90 0.30 3.00
N CYS A 128 -14.03 1.54 3.47
CA CYS A 128 -13.35 2.68 2.86
C CYS A 128 -11.92 2.84 3.39
N CYS A 129 -11.19 1.72 3.45
CA CYS A 129 -9.79 1.56 3.78
C CYS A 129 -9.26 0.36 2.99
N GLY A 130 -8.21 0.56 2.22
CA GLY A 130 -7.72 -0.45 1.27
C GLY A 130 -7.35 -1.77 1.91
N LYS A 131 -6.61 -1.76 3.03
CA LYS A 131 -6.24 -3.00 3.74
C LYS A 131 -7.47 -3.78 4.20
N SER A 132 -8.46 -3.10 4.79
CA SER A 132 -9.69 -3.75 5.26
C SER A 132 -10.50 -4.33 4.10
N GLU A 133 -10.59 -3.61 2.98
CA GLU A 133 -11.28 -4.10 1.78
C GLU A 133 -10.54 -5.29 1.14
N MET A 134 -9.22 -5.28 1.14
CA MET A 134 -8.38 -6.39 0.68
C MET A 134 -8.53 -7.64 1.57
N ILE A 135 -8.59 -7.47 2.90
CA ILE A 135 -8.88 -8.58 3.82
C ILE A 135 -10.26 -9.17 3.52
N ARG A 136 -11.29 -8.32 3.36
CA ARG A 136 -12.65 -8.78 3.04
C ARG A 136 -12.72 -9.59 1.74
N THR A 137 -11.90 -9.22 0.76
CA THR A 137 -11.89 -9.88 -0.57
C THR A 137 -10.88 -11.01 -0.68
N GLY A 138 -10.23 -11.41 0.41
CA GLY A 138 -9.34 -12.57 0.46
C GLY A 138 -7.95 -12.34 -0.12
N VAL A 139 -7.52 -11.09 -0.32
CA VAL A 139 -6.18 -10.78 -0.89
C VAL A 139 -5.04 -11.27 0.00
N PHE A 140 -5.29 -11.47 1.28
CA PHE A 140 -4.30 -11.92 2.26
C PHE A 140 -4.47 -13.39 2.69
N ASP A 141 -5.40 -14.14 2.09
CA ASP A 141 -5.77 -15.49 2.56
C ASP A 141 -4.61 -16.50 2.42
N ASP A 142 -3.67 -16.24 1.54
CA ASP A 142 -2.46 -17.04 1.30
C ASP A 142 -1.21 -16.48 2.01
N THR A 143 -1.33 -15.43 2.80
CA THR A 143 -0.21 -14.72 3.42
C THR A 143 -0.01 -15.15 4.86
N ASP A 144 1.19 -15.64 5.20
CA ASP A 144 1.57 -16.00 6.57
C ASP A 144 2.19 -14.82 7.34
N ILE A 145 2.95 -13.97 6.64
CA ILE A 145 3.69 -12.86 7.24
C ILE A 145 3.47 -11.61 6.41
N VAL A 146 3.14 -10.50 7.08
CA VAL A 146 3.07 -9.18 6.46
C VAL A 146 4.17 -8.28 7.00
N LEU A 147 4.92 -7.65 6.10
CA LEU A 147 5.93 -6.66 6.43
C LEU A 147 5.58 -5.33 5.76
N THR A 148 5.65 -4.26 6.52
CA THR A 148 5.52 -2.89 6.01
C THR A 148 6.60 -1.99 6.61
N THR A 149 6.95 -0.94 5.89
CA THR A 149 7.84 0.11 6.37
C THR A 149 7.11 1.44 6.36
N HIS A 150 7.51 2.37 7.19
CA HIS A 150 6.99 3.73 7.15
C HIS A 150 8.08 4.72 7.57
N VAL A 151 8.07 5.92 7.03
CA VAL A 151 8.98 6.98 7.47
C VAL A 151 8.55 7.50 8.83
N HIS A 152 9.51 7.76 9.71
CA HIS A 152 9.22 8.34 11.02
C HIS A 152 9.04 9.86 10.92
N MET A 153 8.01 10.41 11.57
CA MET A 153 7.67 11.83 11.47
C MET A 153 8.46 12.72 12.42
N VAL A 154 9.22 12.14 13.33
CA VAL A 154 10.12 12.86 14.24
C VAL A 154 11.55 12.32 14.06
N PRO A 155 12.58 13.16 14.26
CA PRO A 155 13.96 12.70 14.22
C PRO A 155 14.20 11.58 15.23
N VAL A 156 14.83 10.49 14.77
CA VAL A 156 15.33 9.39 15.59
C VAL A 156 16.83 9.26 15.34
N GLU A 157 17.57 8.72 16.30
CA GLU A 157 19.03 8.54 16.20
C GLU A 157 19.39 7.34 15.32
N GLU A 158 18.49 6.37 15.22
CA GLU A 158 18.68 5.13 14.49
C GLU A 158 18.26 5.28 13.02
N ASP A 159 19.02 4.67 12.11
CA ASP A 159 18.68 4.60 10.69
C ASP A 159 17.43 3.72 10.44
N PHE A 160 17.23 2.71 11.27
CA PHE A 160 16.07 1.82 11.25
C PHE A 160 15.54 1.59 12.66
N TYR A 161 14.23 1.66 12.78
CA TYR A 161 13.53 1.38 14.02
C TYR A 161 12.50 0.27 13.80
N LEU A 162 12.57 -0.79 14.61
CA LEU A 162 11.56 -1.82 14.63
C LEU A 162 10.45 -1.41 15.60
N GLY A 163 9.41 -0.77 15.05
CA GLY A 163 8.27 -0.30 15.83
C GLY A 163 7.31 -1.43 16.18
N ASN A 164 6.74 -1.35 17.36
CA ASN A 164 5.51 -2.05 17.68
C ASN A 164 4.37 -1.01 17.68
N PRO A 165 3.72 -0.74 16.55
CA PRO A 165 2.63 0.21 16.49
C PRO A 165 1.44 -0.35 17.28
N ALA A 166 1.29 0.10 18.49
CA ALA A 166 0.16 -0.23 19.36
C ALA A 166 -1.11 0.55 18.99
N CYS A 167 -1.44 0.63 17.71
CA CYS A 167 -2.67 1.25 17.25
C CYS A 167 -3.71 0.18 16.98
N ASN A 168 -4.70 0.07 17.86
CA ASN A 168 -5.81 -0.89 17.73
C ASN A 168 -6.98 -0.35 16.90
N GLY A 169 -6.88 0.86 16.41
CA GLY A 169 -7.88 1.56 15.63
C GLY A 169 -8.13 2.99 16.11
N TYR A 170 -8.72 3.79 15.25
CA TYR A 170 -9.19 5.12 15.59
C TYR A 170 -10.56 5.36 14.97
N SER A 171 -11.31 6.28 15.57
CA SER A 171 -12.57 6.80 15.03
C SER A 171 -12.45 8.30 14.89
N ALA A 172 -12.83 8.81 13.72
CA ALA A 172 -12.89 10.25 13.48
C ALA A 172 -14.34 10.67 13.23
N GLU A 173 -14.82 11.67 13.96
CA GLU A 173 -16.13 12.27 13.78
C GLU A 173 -15.97 13.72 13.34
N ARG A 174 -16.69 14.11 12.29
CA ARG A 174 -16.77 15.49 11.85
C ARG A 174 -18.11 16.07 12.27
N VAL A 175 -18.08 17.06 13.16
CA VAL A 175 -19.25 17.88 13.52
C VAL A 175 -19.15 19.18 12.75
N THR A 176 -20.18 19.48 11.95
CA THR A 176 -20.34 20.80 11.31
C THR A 176 -21.45 21.53 12.04
N VAL A 177 -21.17 22.72 12.56
CA VAL A 177 -22.12 23.59 13.24
C VAL A 177 -22.47 24.74 12.31
#